data_52f33c8e77c37f1e159c78d1960db8a4
#
_entry.id   52f33c8e77c37f1e159c78d1960db8a4
#
_cell.length_a   1.000
_cell.length_b   1.000
_cell.length_c   1.000
_cell.angle_alpha   90.00
_cell.angle_beta   90.00
_cell.angle_gamma   90.00
#
_symmetry.space_group_name_H-M   'P 1'
#
loop_
_entity.id
_entity.type
_entity.pdbx_description
1 polymer ?
#
loop_
_entity_poly.entity_id
_entity_poly.type
_entity_poly.pdbx_seq_one_letter_code
_entity_poly.pdbx_strand_id
1 'polypeptide(L)'
;MYRTPHNIALTRISQQTRVSIGCVVADVVDTLCRTVTATKEIRPLSSAVPHPLDDIFHPGSIAVVGASTSQSAMGWVERLLSFGYGGRIYPVNPRATEIAGLKAYPTVRDIPGEVDYAIFNIPARLAPRIMEDCAARHVKVAHIFTAGFSETGKEEAKALQEHVIAIARAGGVRIIGPNCMGIYNPAAGLTFNPLFSREPGDVAFVSQSGAGSTRFVQLANNRGIHFSKVVSYGNAVDLDAPDFLEYLAGDAETAIVTCYIEGVRDGRRFMEAVRECLATKPVIILKAGLTESGAGAAASHTSALAGSKSTWEAFFRQTGAIQVDTLEGIADVILALRYMQCPDGRRVGIVGRGGGIGVIATDTCENAGLKVPPFRSGTRKELVKVIPEAGAGVRNPVETTLGFDGVADFYAKGLSIVDGDPEIDFIMTHIAVDIYGRRQSQMKEGLVNAVEVLADTARTLKKPLVAVLYPGEQVEAVAAVLEARQKLLEAGIPVFPTIDAAARAVSRLINYHIRKDQLRTNI
;
A
#
# COMPACT_ATOMS: atom_id res chain seq x y z
N MET A 1 29.24 -38.36 39.60
CA MET A 1 29.12 -39.83 39.70
C MET A 1 27.94 -40.29 38.82
N TYR A 2 28.24 -41.08 37.78
CA TYR A 2 27.45 -42.15 37.12
C TYR A 2 26.04 -41.82 36.60
N ARG A 3 25.57 -42.19 35.45
CA ARG A 3 25.98 -43.01 34.27
C ARG A 3 24.92 -42.79 33.15
N THR A 4 25.30 -42.71 31.90
CA THR A 4 24.54 -43.04 30.67
C THR A 4 24.36 -44.57 30.55
N PRO A 5 23.71 -45.14 29.50
CA PRO A 5 22.73 -44.74 28.51
C PRO A 5 21.61 -45.77 28.29
N HIS A 6 20.60 -45.52 27.49
CA HIS A 6 19.83 -46.61 26.84
C HIS A 6 19.43 -46.28 25.39
N ASN A 7 19.95 -47.12 24.51
CA ASN A 7 19.58 -47.31 23.12
C ASN A 7 18.08 -47.68 22.97
N ILE A 8 17.39 -47.09 22.00
CA ILE A 8 16.16 -47.64 21.46
C ILE A 8 16.31 -47.83 19.95
N ALA A 9 15.97 -49.05 19.53
CA ALA A 9 16.18 -49.64 18.22
C ALA A 9 15.37 -48.99 17.10
N LEU A 10 16.02 -48.81 15.95
CA LEU A 10 15.39 -48.49 14.66
C LEU A 10 14.71 -49.75 14.11
N THR A 11 13.38 -49.74 14.05
CA THR A 11 12.59 -50.75 13.36
C THR A 11 12.50 -50.42 11.87
N ARG A 12 12.93 -51.30 11.01
CA ARG A 12 12.86 -51.22 9.55
C ARG A 12 11.39 -51.16 9.10
N ILE A 13 11.00 -50.07 8.43
CA ILE A 13 9.76 -49.99 7.66
C ILE A 13 10.05 -50.36 6.23
N SER A 14 9.30 -51.34 5.69
CA SER A 14 9.48 -52.02 4.43
C SER A 14 9.33 -51.10 3.21
N GLN A 15 10.10 -51.39 2.14
CA GLN A 15 10.16 -50.62 0.88
C GLN A 15 8.85 -50.57 0.07
N GLN A 16 7.80 -51.26 0.44
CA GLN A 16 6.56 -51.31 -0.35
C GLN A 16 5.59 -50.13 -0.12
N THR A 17 5.77 -49.34 0.92
CA THR A 17 4.87 -48.18 1.22
C THR A 17 5.34 -46.88 0.58
N ARG A 18 6.53 -46.85 -0.06
CA ARG A 18 7.08 -45.65 -0.68
C ARG A 18 6.59 -45.34 -2.10
N VAL A 19 5.99 -46.32 -2.79
CA VAL A 19 5.57 -46.15 -4.19
C VAL A 19 4.18 -45.54 -4.34
N SER A 20 3.29 -45.72 -3.36
CA SER A 20 1.90 -45.22 -3.46
C SER A 20 1.74 -43.75 -3.06
N ILE A 21 2.67 -43.19 -2.29
CA ILE A 21 2.57 -41.76 -1.84
C ILE A 21 3.18 -40.83 -2.91
N GLY A 22 4.13 -41.30 -3.68
CA GLY A 22 4.78 -40.52 -4.76
C GLY A 22 3.84 -40.18 -5.93
N CYS A 23 2.93 -41.08 -6.31
CA CYS A 23 2.00 -40.86 -7.42
C CYS A 23 0.86 -39.89 -7.06
N VAL A 24 0.36 -39.95 -5.83
CA VAL A 24 -0.75 -39.08 -5.40
C VAL A 24 -0.28 -37.61 -5.23
N VAL A 25 0.96 -37.40 -4.80
CA VAL A 25 1.52 -36.03 -4.69
C VAL A 25 1.84 -35.42 -6.05
N ALA A 26 2.27 -36.22 -7.03
CA ALA A 26 2.54 -35.76 -8.40
C ALA A 26 1.25 -35.30 -9.11
N ASP A 27 0.15 -36.04 -8.96
CA ASP A 27 -1.15 -35.68 -9.57
C ASP A 27 -1.80 -34.46 -8.94
N VAL A 28 -1.63 -34.24 -7.63
CA VAL A 28 -2.13 -33.03 -6.95
C VAL A 28 -1.31 -31.79 -7.32
N VAL A 29 0.00 -31.93 -7.47
CA VAL A 29 0.87 -30.82 -7.90
C VAL A 29 0.61 -30.46 -9.37
N ASP A 30 0.39 -31.44 -10.25
CA ASP A 30 0.09 -31.18 -11.67
C ASP A 30 -1.32 -30.59 -11.87
N THR A 31 -2.29 -30.95 -11.03
CA THR A 31 -3.63 -30.37 -11.03
C THR A 31 -3.62 -28.93 -10.45
N LEU A 32 -2.83 -28.65 -9.44
CA LEU A 32 -2.63 -27.29 -8.89
C LEU A 32 -1.85 -26.40 -9.86
N CYS A 33 -0.84 -26.93 -10.57
CA CYS A 33 -0.15 -26.18 -11.63
C CYS A 33 -1.06 -25.83 -12.81
N ARG A 34 -2.01 -26.69 -13.19
CA ARG A 34 -2.94 -26.42 -14.31
C ARG A 34 -4.04 -25.43 -13.98
N THR A 35 -4.37 -25.23 -12.70
CA THR A 35 -5.37 -24.25 -12.26
C THR A 35 -4.78 -22.86 -12.02
N VAL A 36 -3.47 -22.71 -11.88
CA VAL A 36 -2.77 -21.42 -11.68
C VAL A 36 -2.26 -20.83 -13.02
N THR A 37 -2.23 -21.60 -14.11
CA THR A 37 -1.77 -21.12 -15.44
C THR A 37 -2.88 -20.62 -16.37
N ALA A 38 -3.94 -20.02 -15.84
CA ALA A 38 -4.73 -19.06 -16.61
C ALA A 38 -4.07 -17.68 -16.55
N THR A 39 -2.78 -17.60 -16.84
CA THR A 39 -2.13 -16.36 -17.21
C THR A 39 -2.75 -15.92 -18.53
N LYS A 40 -3.61 -14.87 -18.47
CA LYS A 40 -3.88 -14.05 -19.64
C LYS A 40 -2.52 -13.77 -20.30
N GLU A 41 -2.33 -14.26 -21.51
CA GLU A 41 -1.24 -13.83 -22.38
C GLU A 41 -1.32 -12.30 -22.46
N ILE A 42 -0.42 -11.63 -21.75
CA ILE A 42 -0.16 -10.21 -21.93
C ILE A 42 0.48 -10.12 -23.32
N ARG A 43 -0.33 -9.76 -24.32
CA ARG A 43 0.21 -9.36 -25.62
C ARG A 43 1.24 -8.27 -25.36
N PRO A 44 2.48 -8.40 -25.87
CA PRO A 44 3.43 -7.31 -25.82
C PRO A 44 2.80 -6.15 -26.62
N LEU A 45 2.45 -5.08 -25.94
CA LEU A 45 2.09 -3.81 -26.56
C LEU A 45 3.27 -3.34 -27.39
N SER A 46 2.99 -2.90 -28.60
CA SER A 46 3.81 -2.30 -29.63
C SER A 46 5.07 -1.59 -29.10
N SER A 47 6.12 -1.55 -29.93
CA SER A 47 7.35 -0.81 -29.82
C SER A 47 7.14 0.70 -29.48
N ALA A 48 6.66 0.97 -28.28
CA ALA A 48 6.70 2.32 -27.72
C ALA A 48 8.15 2.63 -27.33
N VAL A 49 8.63 3.80 -27.73
CA VAL A 49 9.91 4.33 -27.24
C VAL A 49 9.86 4.29 -25.72
N PRO A 50 10.86 3.71 -25.02
CA PRO A 50 10.88 3.66 -23.58
C PRO A 50 10.68 5.05 -22.98
N HIS A 51 9.89 5.18 -21.95
CA HIS A 51 9.69 6.46 -21.29
C HIS A 51 11.02 6.92 -20.65
N PRO A 52 11.39 8.21 -20.71
CA PRO A 52 12.67 8.70 -20.15
C PRO A 52 12.89 8.37 -18.66
N LEU A 53 11.85 8.04 -17.91
CA LEU A 53 11.92 7.65 -16.50
C LEU A 53 12.02 6.13 -16.27
N ASP A 54 12.04 5.29 -17.31
CA ASP A 54 12.22 3.84 -17.15
C ASP A 54 13.54 3.52 -16.44
N ASP A 55 14.61 4.21 -16.78
CA ASP A 55 15.92 4.06 -16.15
C ASP A 55 15.92 4.40 -14.64
N ILE A 56 14.94 5.14 -14.15
CA ILE A 56 14.78 5.45 -12.72
C ILE A 56 14.25 4.23 -11.96
N PHE A 57 13.29 3.54 -12.55
CA PHE A 57 12.61 2.41 -11.90
C PHE A 57 13.26 1.07 -12.21
N HIS A 58 14.05 0.99 -13.31
CA HIS A 58 14.71 -0.22 -13.78
C HIS A 58 16.18 0.03 -14.17
N PRO A 59 17.01 0.66 -13.31
CA PRO A 59 18.40 0.91 -13.63
C PRO A 59 19.17 -0.41 -13.81
N GLY A 60 20.01 -0.51 -14.83
CA GLY A 60 20.91 -1.65 -15.04
C GLY A 60 22.18 -1.55 -14.17
N SER A 61 22.48 -0.34 -13.66
CA SER A 61 23.67 -0.09 -12.84
C SER A 61 23.45 1.06 -11.85
N ILE A 62 23.97 0.89 -10.62
CA ILE A 62 23.86 1.86 -9.52
C ILE A 62 25.24 2.17 -8.94
N ALA A 63 25.62 3.45 -8.91
CA ALA A 63 26.74 3.94 -8.13
C ALA A 63 26.26 4.39 -6.74
N VAL A 64 26.84 3.88 -5.68
CA VAL A 64 26.57 4.31 -4.30
C VAL A 64 27.69 5.20 -3.83
N VAL A 65 27.49 6.52 -3.90
CA VAL A 65 28.49 7.52 -3.53
C VAL A 65 28.43 7.81 -2.03
N GLY A 66 29.56 7.65 -1.35
CA GLY A 66 29.65 7.68 0.10
C GLY A 66 29.28 6.33 0.72
N ALA A 67 29.49 5.23 -0.01
CA ALA A 67 29.33 3.88 0.51
C ALA A 67 30.23 3.67 1.75
N SER A 68 29.68 3.08 2.80
CA SER A 68 30.35 2.93 4.11
C SER A 68 30.94 1.55 4.27
N THR A 69 32.08 1.48 4.95
CA THR A 69 32.68 0.24 5.46
C THR A 69 32.20 -0.10 6.87
N SER A 70 31.38 0.76 7.49
CA SER A 70 30.89 0.56 8.86
C SER A 70 29.81 -0.50 8.91
N GLN A 71 29.98 -1.50 9.77
CA GLN A 71 28.97 -2.55 10.04
C GLN A 71 27.88 -2.10 11.03
N SER A 72 27.95 -0.88 11.55
CA SER A 72 27.02 -0.38 12.59
C SER A 72 25.61 -0.05 12.08
N ALA A 73 25.45 0.14 10.77
CA ALA A 73 24.16 0.31 10.11
C ALA A 73 24.25 -0.28 8.71
N MET A 74 23.21 -0.98 8.26
CA MET A 74 23.13 -1.50 6.91
C MET A 74 23.19 -0.34 5.89
N GLY A 75 24.30 -0.27 5.13
CA GLY A 75 24.54 0.74 4.11
C GLY A 75 23.65 0.55 2.87
N TRP A 76 23.73 1.47 1.94
CA TRP A 76 22.97 1.37 0.68
C TRP A 76 23.38 0.17 -0.18
N VAL A 77 24.66 -0.20 -0.18
CA VAL A 77 25.17 -1.37 -0.91
C VAL A 77 24.54 -2.65 -0.38
N GLU A 78 24.60 -2.84 0.94
CA GLU A 78 24.06 -4.01 1.62
C GLU A 78 22.52 -4.10 1.48
N ARG A 79 21.83 -2.96 1.49
CA ARG A 79 20.36 -2.91 1.24
C ARG A 79 20.02 -3.45 -0.14
N LEU A 80 20.70 -2.96 -1.18
CA LEU A 80 20.47 -3.41 -2.55
C LEU A 80 20.80 -4.89 -2.72
N LEU A 81 21.96 -5.34 -2.22
CA LEU A 81 22.36 -6.75 -2.28
C LEU A 81 21.37 -7.65 -1.53
N SER A 82 21.04 -7.29 -0.29
CA SER A 82 20.13 -8.09 0.54
C SER A 82 18.71 -8.10 -0.02
N PHE A 83 18.29 -7.06 -0.72
CA PHE A 83 16.96 -6.99 -1.31
C PHE A 83 16.83 -7.70 -2.67
N GLY A 84 17.96 -8.08 -3.29
CA GLY A 84 18.00 -8.87 -4.51
C GLY A 84 18.10 -8.04 -5.79
N TYR A 85 18.67 -6.83 -5.73
CA TYR A 85 18.95 -6.06 -6.93
C TYR A 85 19.88 -6.83 -7.88
N GLY A 86 19.41 -7.10 -9.09
CA GLY A 86 20.12 -7.92 -10.08
C GLY A 86 21.09 -7.15 -10.99
N GLY A 87 21.10 -5.81 -10.94
CA GLY A 87 22.00 -4.98 -11.72
C GLY A 87 23.40 -4.83 -11.11
N ARG A 88 24.25 -4.06 -11.75
CA ARG A 88 25.62 -3.79 -11.26
C ARG A 88 25.60 -2.73 -10.18
N ILE A 89 26.27 -3.01 -9.06
CA ILE A 89 26.47 -2.05 -7.96
C ILE A 89 27.93 -1.61 -7.93
N TYR A 90 28.15 -0.31 -7.93
CA TYR A 90 29.47 0.31 -7.86
C TYR A 90 29.58 1.12 -6.56
N PRO A 91 30.20 0.57 -5.49
CA PRO A 91 30.50 1.34 -4.31
C PRO A 91 31.52 2.43 -4.62
N VAL A 92 31.26 3.68 -4.24
CA VAL A 92 32.19 4.81 -4.42
C VAL A 92 32.60 5.33 -3.06
N ASN A 93 33.91 5.17 -2.74
CA ASN A 93 34.53 5.63 -1.51
C ASN A 93 36.01 5.91 -1.75
N PRO A 94 36.54 7.13 -1.42
CA PRO A 94 37.93 7.49 -1.70
C PRO A 94 38.97 6.75 -0.87
N ARG A 95 38.57 5.97 0.16
CA ARG A 95 39.48 5.31 1.09
C ARG A 95 39.39 3.80 1.07
N ALA A 96 38.27 3.23 0.59
CA ALA A 96 38.07 1.81 0.58
C ALA A 96 38.38 1.22 -0.80
N THR A 97 38.95 0.02 -0.81
CA THR A 97 39.17 -0.77 -2.02
C THR A 97 38.06 -1.78 -2.26
N GLU A 98 37.33 -2.14 -1.19
CA GLU A 98 36.25 -3.08 -1.21
C GLU A 98 35.16 -2.71 -0.18
N ILE A 99 33.88 -2.89 -0.52
CA ILE A 99 32.72 -2.69 0.35
C ILE A 99 31.70 -3.80 0.07
N ALA A 100 31.28 -4.52 1.10
CA ALA A 100 30.31 -5.62 1.02
C ALA A 100 30.67 -6.68 -0.04
N GLY A 101 31.97 -7.01 -0.20
CA GLY A 101 32.46 -7.95 -1.20
C GLY A 101 32.53 -7.42 -2.63
N LEU A 102 32.23 -6.14 -2.84
CA LEU A 102 32.33 -5.49 -4.15
C LEU A 102 33.52 -4.53 -4.21
N LYS A 103 34.21 -4.50 -5.36
CA LYS A 103 35.27 -3.53 -5.63
C LYS A 103 34.72 -2.11 -5.46
N ALA A 104 35.38 -1.28 -4.65
CA ALA A 104 35.08 0.13 -4.49
C ALA A 104 35.95 0.99 -5.41
N TYR A 105 35.39 2.10 -5.86
CA TYR A 105 36.06 3.06 -6.75
C TYR A 105 36.26 4.38 -6.00
N PRO A 106 37.39 5.08 -6.20
CA PRO A 106 37.66 6.35 -5.51
C PRO A 106 36.67 7.45 -5.86
N THR A 107 36.26 7.54 -7.15
CA THR A 107 35.30 8.52 -7.68
C THR A 107 34.35 7.84 -8.67
N VAL A 108 33.28 8.54 -9.05
CA VAL A 108 32.35 8.07 -10.10
C VAL A 108 33.07 7.99 -11.45
N ARG A 109 34.07 8.83 -11.70
CA ARG A 109 34.88 8.84 -12.95
C ARG A 109 35.69 7.56 -13.13
N ASP A 110 36.11 6.91 -12.03
CA ASP A 110 36.94 5.70 -12.07
C ASP A 110 36.14 4.42 -12.35
N ILE A 111 34.81 4.49 -12.40
CA ILE A 111 33.93 3.36 -12.70
C ILE A 111 34.11 2.97 -14.18
N PRO A 112 34.46 1.71 -14.52
CA PRO A 112 34.77 1.33 -15.91
C PRO A 112 33.53 1.16 -16.80
N GLY A 113 32.33 0.94 -16.20
CA GLY A 113 31.08 0.72 -16.91
C GLY A 113 30.17 1.94 -16.95
N GLU A 114 29.03 1.79 -17.60
CA GLU A 114 27.95 2.77 -17.55
C GLU A 114 27.32 2.82 -16.15
N VAL A 115 26.83 3.99 -15.79
CA VAL A 115 26.11 4.23 -14.53
C VAL A 115 24.78 4.89 -14.85
N ASP A 116 23.70 4.16 -14.66
CA ASP A 116 22.35 4.70 -14.90
C ASP A 116 21.89 5.56 -13.73
N TYR A 117 22.18 5.14 -12.50
CA TYR A 117 21.64 5.72 -11.28
C TYR A 117 22.75 5.94 -10.23
N ALA A 118 22.85 7.13 -9.67
CA ALA A 118 23.83 7.44 -8.63
C ALA A 118 23.14 7.87 -7.34
N ILE A 119 23.38 7.16 -6.23
CA ILE A 119 22.87 7.49 -4.90
C ILE A 119 23.89 8.33 -4.15
N PHE A 120 23.53 9.55 -3.76
CA PHE A 120 24.38 10.46 -3.00
C PHE A 120 24.10 10.31 -1.49
N ASN A 121 24.96 9.62 -0.78
CA ASN A 121 24.96 9.48 0.68
C ASN A 121 26.21 10.13 1.26
N ILE A 122 26.38 11.43 1.05
CA ILE A 122 27.56 12.24 1.35
C ILE A 122 27.16 13.57 1.99
N PRO A 123 28.03 14.28 2.71
CA PRO A 123 27.76 15.64 3.17
C PRO A 123 27.40 16.57 2.00
N ALA A 124 26.35 17.41 2.14
CA ALA A 124 25.81 18.26 1.09
C ALA A 124 26.86 19.10 0.35
N ARG A 125 27.87 19.64 1.07
CA ARG A 125 28.97 20.44 0.50
C ARG A 125 29.80 19.73 -0.58
N LEU A 126 29.75 18.40 -0.62
CA LEU A 126 30.47 17.59 -1.62
C LEU A 126 29.63 17.32 -2.88
N ALA A 127 28.33 17.59 -2.83
CA ALA A 127 27.42 17.28 -3.94
C ALA A 127 27.80 17.95 -5.27
N PRO A 128 28.26 19.21 -5.35
CA PRO A 128 28.67 19.81 -6.63
C PRO A 128 29.74 18.99 -7.33
N ARG A 129 30.84 18.66 -6.64
CA ARG A 129 31.94 17.88 -7.20
C ARG A 129 31.48 16.49 -7.71
N ILE A 130 30.65 15.81 -6.94
CA ILE A 130 30.14 14.50 -7.33
C ILE A 130 29.19 14.64 -8.54
N MET A 131 28.40 15.71 -8.59
CA MET A 131 27.54 16.00 -9.73
C MET A 131 28.35 16.28 -11.02
N GLU A 132 29.49 16.96 -10.90
CA GLU A 132 30.44 17.13 -12.03
C GLU A 132 30.98 15.77 -12.52
N ASP A 133 31.29 14.85 -11.59
CA ASP A 133 31.71 13.50 -11.95
C ASP A 133 30.60 12.73 -12.65
N CYS A 134 29.36 12.83 -12.16
CA CYS A 134 28.17 12.22 -12.77
C CYS A 134 27.92 12.81 -14.18
N ALA A 135 27.99 14.11 -14.34
CA ALA A 135 27.85 14.79 -15.64
C ALA A 135 28.90 14.31 -16.65
N ALA A 136 30.18 14.23 -16.24
CA ALA A 136 31.27 13.74 -17.07
C ALA A 136 31.15 12.25 -17.45
N ARG A 137 30.38 11.47 -16.68
CA ARG A 137 30.10 10.05 -16.93
C ARG A 137 28.73 9.81 -17.56
N HIS A 138 27.98 10.84 -17.88
CA HIS A 138 26.64 10.78 -18.46
C HIS A 138 25.69 9.91 -17.61
N VAL A 139 25.80 10.04 -16.28
CA VAL A 139 24.86 9.38 -15.36
C VAL A 139 23.45 9.90 -15.66
N LYS A 140 22.49 9.01 -15.84
CA LYS A 140 21.12 9.42 -16.21
C LYS A 140 20.40 10.10 -15.06
N VAL A 141 20.52 9.56 -13.84
CA VAL A 141 19.80 10.03 -12.66
C VAL A 141 20.69 10.09 -11.42
N ALA A 142 20.67 11.21 -10.74
CA ALA A 142 21.25 11.41 -9.42
C ALA A 142 20.14 11.46 -8.36
N HIS A 143 20.09 10.46 -7.49
CA HIS A 143 19.27 10.44 -6.30
C HIS A 143 20.04 11.03 -5.13
N ILE A 144 19.66 12.21 -4.66
CA ILE A 144 20.32 12.89 -3.57
C ILE A 144 19.57 12.59 -2.25
N PHE A 145 19.99 11.50 -1.56
CA PHE A 145 19.47 11.14 -0.25
C PHE A 145 19.76 12.20 0.81
N THR A 146 20.92 12.82 0.69
CA THR A 146 21.45 13.82 1.62
C THR A 146 20.51 15.02 1.80
N ALA A 147 20.31 15.42 3.06
CA ALA A 147 19.71 16.70 3.46
C ALA A 147 20.79 17.79 3.66
N GLY A 148 20.39 19.03 3.90
CA GLY A 148 21.26 20.18 4.12
C GLY A 148 21.28 21.16 2.94
N PHE A 149 20.20 21.21 2.20
CA PHE A 149 19.96 22.13 1.09
C PHE A 149 18.90 23.19 1.46
N SER A 150 18.08 23.62 0.51
CA SER A 150 17.12 24.73 0.70
C SER A 150 16.11 24.51 1.84
N GLU A 151 15.82 23.27 2.21
CA GLU A 151 14.94 22.92 3.34
C GLU A 151 15.45 23.42 4.69
N THR A 152 16.75 23.75 4.79
CA THR A 152 17.33 24.34 6.02
C THR A 152 16.98 25.81 6.21
N GLY A 153 16.42 26.47 5.19
CA GLY A 153 16.11 27.91 5.20
C GLY A 153 17.34 28.83 5.12
N LYS A 154 18.57 28.31 4.95
CA LYS A 154 19.81 29.09 4.87
C LYS A 154 20.13 29.47 3.44
N GLU A 155 20.49 30.73 3.19
CA GLU A 155 20.84 31.22 1.85
C GLU A 155 22.04 30.48 1.23
N GLU A 156 23.04 30.12 2.03
CA GLU A 156 24.20 29.36 1.58
C GLU A 156 23.80 27.95 1.09
N ALA A 157 22.86 27.30 1.78
CA ALA A 157 22.34 25.98 1.42
C ALA A 157 21.46 26.06 0.16
N LYS A 158 20.73 27.15 -0.03
CA LYS A 158 19.98 27.42 -1.25
C LYS A 158 20.92 27.66 -2.44
N ALA A 159 21.96 28.49 -2.27
CA ALA A 159 22.97 28.69 -3.29
C ALA A 159 23.70 27.39 -3.69
N LEU A 160 24.00 26.54 -2.69
CA LEU A 160 24.57 25.21 -2.92
C LEU A 160 23.62 24.32 -3.77
N GLN A 161 22.33 24.33 -3.46
CA GLN A 161 21.31 23.60 -4.23
C GLN A 161 21.26 24.10 -5.68
N GLU A 162 21.19 25.41 -5.88
CA GLU A 162 21.16 26.04 -7.23
C GLU A 162 22.40 25.67 -8.03
N HIS A 163 23.56 25.63 -7.40
CA HIS A 163 24.82 25.24 -8.06
C HIS A 163 24.78 23.77 -8.52
N VAL A 164 24.32 22.84 -7.66
CA VAL A 164 24.14 21.42 -8.02
C VAL A 164 23.16 21.26 -9.19
N ILE A 165 22.04 21.98 -9.17
CA ILE A 165 21.05 21.95 -10.26
C ILE A 165 21.67 22.45 -11.57
N ALA A 166 22.46 23.52 -11.54
CA ALA A 166 23.10 24.06 -12.72
C ALA A 166 24.08 23.06 -13.37
N ILE A 167 24.91 22.38 -12.58
CA ILE A 167 25.80 21.32 -13.04
C ILE A 167 25.03 20.17 -13.65
N ALA A 168 24.00 19.66 -12.94
CA ALA A 168 23.17 18.54 -13.39
C ALA A 168 22.50 18.86 -14.74
N ARG A 169 21.89 20.05 -14.86
CA ARG A 169 21.26 20.53 -16.09
C ARG A 169 22.23 20.64 -17.26
N ALA A 170 23.41 21.19 -17.02
CA ALA A 170 24.46 21.31 -18.05
C ALA A 170 24.96 19.92 -18.50
N GLY A 171 24.99 18.92 -17.60
CA GLY A 171 25.42 17.55 -17.88
C GLY A 171 24.32 16.61 -18.35
N GLY A 172 23.06 17.07 -18.42
CA GLY A 172 21.92 16.22 -18.78
C GLY A 172 21.51 15.18 -17.68
N VAL A 173 21.94 15.38 -16.44
CA VAL A 173 21.63 14.49 -15.31
C VAL A 173 20.31 14.90 -14.67
N ARG A 174 19.35 13.96 -14.55
CA ARG A 174 18.10 14.21 -13.83
C ARG A 174 18.32 14.07 -12.31
N ILE A 175 17.55 14.78 -11.50
CA ILE A 175 17.70 14.74 -10.04
C ILE A 175 16.40 14.26 -9.38
N ILE A 176 16.53 13.24 -8.49
CA ILE A 176 15.52 12.89 -7.48
C ILE A 176 15.98 13.46 -6.13
N GLY A 177 15.16 14.29 -5.50
CA GLY A 177 15.48 14.94 -4.24
C GLY A 177 15.87 16.41 -4.39
N PRO A 178 16.82 16.91 -3.58
CA PRO A 178 17.50 16.25 -2.43
C PRO A 178 16.58 15.97 -1.25
N ASN A 179 17.16 15.47 -0.13
CA ASN A 179 16.45 15.22 1.11
C ASN A 179 15.29 14.22 0.92
N CYS A 180 15.56 13.05 0.32
CA CYS A 180 14.53 12.05 0.00
C CYS A 180 15.04 10.61 0.13
N MET A 181 14.11 9.66 0.25
CA MET A 181 14.44 8.23 0.34
C MET A 181 14.72 7.58 -1.01
N GLY A 182 14.27 8.16 -2.13
CA GLY A 182 14.44 7.59 -3.47
C GLY A 182 13.40 6.53 -3.80
N ILE A 183 13.84 5.43 -4.43
CA ILE A 183 12.99 4.46 -5.07
C ILE A 183 12.86 3.17 -4.24
N TYR A 184 11.64 2.64 -4.17
CA TYR A 184 11.35 1.25 -3.84
C TYR A 184 10.55 0.63 -5.00
N ASN A 185 11.14 -0.40 -5.61
CA ASN A 185 10.53 -1.22 -6.65
C ASN A 185 10.89 -2.69 -6.36
N PRO A 186 9.96 -3.48 -5.78
CA PRO A 186 10.24 -4.87 -5.41
C PRO A 186 10.61 -5.74 -6.62
N ALA A 187 9.96 -5.55 -7.76
CA ALA A 187 10.23 -6.32 -8.97
C ALA A 187 11.65 -6.10 -9.51
N ALA A 188 12.20 -4.89 -9.35
CA ALA A 188 13.57 -4.56 -9.74
C ALA A 188 14.60 -4.78 -8.62
N GLY A 189 14.19 -5.25 -7.45
CA GLY A 189 15.09 -5.41 -6.29
C GLY A 189 15.57 -4.10 -5.67
N LEU A 190 14.88 -2.98 -5.94
CA LEU A 190 15.26 -1.66 -5.41
C LEU A 190 14.57 -1.39 -4.07
N THR A 191 15.32 -0.94 -3.08
CA THR A 191 14.76 -0.53 -1.80
C THR A 191 15.59 0.52 -1.08
N PHE A 192 14.92 1.39 -0.35
CA PHE A 192 15.55 2.26 0.65
C PHE A 192 15.38 1.73 2.09
N ASN A 193 14.61 0.65 2.27
CA ASN A 193 14.46 -0.03 3.56
C ASN A 193 14.37 -1.55 3.36
N PRO A 194 15.34 -2.33 3.88
CA PRO A 194 15.39 -3.77 3.66
C PRO A 194 14.28 -4.57 4.37
N LEU A 195 13.52 -3.93 5.26
CA LEU A 195 12.39 -4.54 5.97
C LEU A 195 11.07 -4.47 5.17
N PHE A 196 11.08 -3.86 3.99
CA PHE A 196 9.90 -3.84 3.12
C PHE A 196 9.64 -5.21 2.49
N SER A 197 8.41 -5.44 2.05
CA SER A 197 8.05 -6.65 1.31
C SER A 197 8.86 -6.74 0.00
N ARG A 198 9.28 -7.95 -0.36
CA ARG A 198 9.85 -8.23 -1.69
C ARG A 198 8.79 -8.63 -2.71
N GLU A 199 7.57 -8.82 -2.26
CA GLU A 199 6.46 -9.18 -3.12
C GLU A 199 6.04 -7.96 -3.95
N PRO A 200 6.08 -8.06 -5.29
CA PRO A 200 5.61 -6.99 -6.16
C PRO A 200 4.08 -6.91 -6.12
N GLY A 201 3.56 -5.71 -6.34
CA GLY A 201 2.14 -5.44 -6.43
C GLY A 201 1.83 -4.44 -7.53
N ASP A 202 0.66 -3.83 -7.47
CA ASP A 202 0.10 -2.98 -8.51
C ASP A 202 -0.26 -1.56 -8.03
N VAL A 203 0.22 -1.17 -6.84
CA VAL A 203 0.02 0.18 -6.30
C VAL A 203 1.28 1.02 -6.48
N ALA A 204 1.16 2.21 -7.03
CA ALA A 204 2.24 3.19 -7.01
C ALA A 204 2.02 4.24 -5.91
N PHE A 205 3.12 4.71 -5.31
CA PHE A 205 3.10 5.80 -4.33
C PHE A 205 4.14 6.87 -4.64
N VAL A 206 3.65 8.09 -4.89
CA VAL A 206 4.45 9.29 -5.19
C VAL A 206 4.40 10.22 -3.98
N SER A 207 5.54 10.47 -3.34
CA SER A 207 5.57 11.14 -2.03
C SER A 207 6.66 12.19 -1.89
N GLN A 208 6.31 13.37 -1.43
CA GLN A 208 7.27 14.40 -1.02
C GLN A 208 7.97 14.07 0.30
N SER A 209 7.36 13.24 1.16
CA SER A 209 7.89 12.90 2.48
C SER A 209 8.64 11.58 2.51
N GLY A 210 9.90 11.59 2.93
CA GLY A 210 10.69 10.38 3.14
C GLY A 210 10.18 9.51 4.30
N ALA A 211 9.91 10.12 5.44
CA ALA A 211 9.36 9.45 6.62
C ALA A 211 7.94 8.94 6.34
N GLY A 212 7.12 9.77 5.65
CA GLY A 212 5.78 9.39 5.20
C GLY A 212 5.81 8.18 4.28
N SER A 213 6.77 8.10 3.34
CA SER A 213 6.95 6.95 2.46
C SER A 213 7.26 5.68 3.24
N THR A 214 8.23 5.74 4.16
CA THR A 214 8.60 4.59 4.99
C THR A 214 7.41 4.09 5.81
N ARG A 215 6.70 5.00 6.49
CA ARG A 215 5.53 4.66 7.30
C ARG A 215 4.40 4.06 6.45
N PHE A 216 4.10 4.66 5.31
CA PHE A 216 3.00 4.19 4.46
C PHE A 216 3.29 2.81 3.86
N VAL A 217 4.51 2.56 3.36
CA VAL A 217 4.87 1.24 2.83
C VAL A 217 4.73 0.16 3.90
N GLN A 218 5.22 0.40 5.12
CA GLN A 218 5.07 -0.56 6.23
C GLN A 218 3.60 -0.80 6.58
N LEU A 219 2.80 0.27 6.71
CA LEU A 219 1.37 0.19 6.98
C LEU A 219 0.64 -0.63 5.91
N ALA A 220 0.93 -0.35 4.64
CA ALA A 220 0.30 -0.98 3.49
C ALA A 220 0.68 -2.47 3.39
N ASN A 221 1.98 -2.80 3.52
CA ASN A 221 2.43 -4.19 3.51
C ASN A 221 1.76 -5.01 4.63
N ASN A 222 1.62 -4.45 5.84
CA ASN A 222 0.91 -5.11 6.94
C ASN A 222 -0.59 -5.31 6.69
N ARG A 223 -1.15 -4.65 5.67
CA ARG A 223 -2.54 -4.78 5.24
C ARG A 223 -2.71 -5.59 3.95
N GLY A 224 -1.65 -6.27 3.47
CA GLY A 224 -1.66 -7.04 2.22
C GLY A 224 -1.69 -6.17 0.96
N ILE A 225 -1.23 -4.92 1.06
CA ILE A 225 -1.08 -4.01 -0.08
C ILE A 225 0.39 -4.01 -0.48
N HIS A 226 0.67 -4.43 -1.71
CA HIS A 226 2.01 -4.47 -2.29
C HIS A 226 2.15 -3.44 -3.40
N PHE A 227 3.38 -3.00 -3.65
CA PHE A 227 3.67 -1.89 -4.54
C PHE A 227 4.29 -2.36 -5.86
N SER A 228 3.93 -1.69 -6.94
CA SER A 228 4.70 -1.70 -8.17
C SER A 228 5.92 -0.79 -8.02
N LYS A 229 5.68 0.45 -7.62
CA LYS A 229 6.71 1.49 -7.51
C LYS A 229 6.36 2.47 -6.39
N VAL A 230 7.39 2.87 -5.63
CA VAL A 230 7.30 3.99 -4.68
C VAL A 230 8.43 4.95 -4.97
N VAL A 231 8.13 6.23 -5.05
CA VAL A 231 9.12 7.28 -5.15
C VAL A 231 8.94 8.30 -4.04
N SER A 232 10.02 8.48 -3.26
CA SER A 232 10.16 9.61 -2.35
C SER A 232 11.10 10.62 -3.00
N TYR A 233 10.60 11.84 -3.28
CA TYR A 233 11.33 12.82 -4.10
C TYR A 233 11.67 14.14 -3.36
N GLY A 234 11.36 14.28 -2.09
CA GLY A 234 11.86 15.33 -1.19
C GLY A 234 11.63 16.76 -1.68
N ASN A 235 12.73 17.55 -1.79
CA ASN A 235 12.68 18.96 -2.20
C ASN A 235 12.24 19.16 -3.66
N ALA A 236 12.22 18.11 -4.48
CA ALA A 236 11.73 18.14 -5.87
C ALA A 236 12.43 19.20 -6.75
N VAL A 237 13.74 19.30 -6.72
CA VAL A 237 14.47 20.39 -7.42
C VAL A 237 14.48 20.27 -8.95
N ASP A 238 14.27 19.07 -9.47
CA ASP A 238 14.14 18.76 -10.90
C ASP A 238 12.89 17.90 -11.13
N LEU A 239 12.95 16.60 -10.83
CA LEU A 239 11.78 15.71 -10.93
C LEU A 239 10.78 16.01 -9.82
N ASP A 240 9.50 16.21 -10.21
CA ASP A 240 8.39 16.53 -9.31
C ASP A 240 7.21 15.58 -9.57
N ALA A 241 6.15 15.71 -8.81
CA ALA A 241 4.97 14.85 -8.89
C ALA A 241 4.41 14.68 -10.33
N PRO A 242 4.30 15.74 -11.17
CA PRO A 242 3.83 15.57 -12.55
C PRO A 242 4.68 14.60 -13.37
N ASP A 243 6.02 14.64 -13.25
CA ASP A 243 6.90 13.75 -14.01
C ASP A 243 6.60 12.27 -13.71
N PHE A 244 6.43 11.95 -12.43
CA PHE A 244 6.12 10.57 -12.00
C PHE A 244 4.69 10.16 -12.39
N LEU A 245 3.72 11.07 -12.33
CA LEU A 245 2.34 10.80 -12.70
C LEU A 245 2.21 10.56 -14.21
N GLU A 246 2.88 11.35 -15.05
CA GLU A 246 2.94 11.17 -16.50
C GLU A 246 3.51 9.78 -16.85
N TYR A 247 4.57 9.35 -16.16
CA TYR A 247 5.11 8.00 -16.29
C TYR A 247 4.08 6.94 -15.88
N LEU A 248 3.48 7.09 -14.70
CA LEU A 248 2.56 6.11 -14.13
C LEU A 248 1.24 6.00 -14.91
N ALA A 249 0.85 7.02 -15.66
CA ALA A 249 -0.33 6.96 -16.52
C ALA A 249 -0.21 5.85 -17.57
N GLY A 250 0.98 5.67 -18.15
CA GLY A 250 1.31 4.62 -19.12
C GLY A 250 1.81 3.31 -18.53
N ASP A 251 2.19 3.26 -17.24
CA ASP A 251 2.81 2.10 -16.62
C ASP A 251 1.83 0.92 -16.44
N ALA A 252 2.08 -0.18 -17.16
CA ALA A 252 1.22 -1.37 -17.13
C ALA A 252 1.28 -2.16 -15.80
N GLU A 253 2.35 -1.99 -15.01
CA GLU A 253 2.50 -2.66 -13.71
C GLU A 253 1.67 -2.00 -12.62
N THR A 254 1.21 -0.76 -12.83
CA THR A 254 0.47 0.02 -11.85
C THR A 254 -1.02 0.05 -12.17
N ALA A 255 -1.86 -0.41 -11.26
CA ALA A 255 -3.33 -0.34 -11.35
C ALA A 255 -3.92 0.81 -10.53
N ILE A 256 -3.28 1.21 -9.43
CA ILE A 256 -3.74 2.28 -8.53
C ILE A 256 -2.59 3.25 -8.27
N VAL A 257 -2.82 4.53 -8.49
CA VAL A 257 -1.84 5.59 -8.19
C VAL A 257 -2.22 6.29 -6.90
N THR A 258 -1.25 6.44 -6.00
CA THR A 258 -1.45 7.13 -4.73
C THR A 258 -0.40 8.22 -4.52
N CYS A 259 -0.77 9.32 -3.88
CA CYS A 259 0.11 10.47 -3.70
C CYS A 259 0.04 11.04 -2.27
N TYR A 260 1.20 11.48 -1.78
CA TYR A 260 1.33 12.38 -0.62
C TYR A 260 1.95 13.69 -1.10
N ILE A 261 1.17 14.76 -1.07
CA ILE A 261 1.54 16.06 -1.65
C ILE A 261 1.49 17.16 -0.58
N GLU A 262 2.59 17.87 -0.38
CA GLU A 262 2.69 19.06 0.47
C GLU A 262 2.48 20.35 -0.34
N GLY A 263 2.99 20.39 -1.56
CA GLY A 263 2.83 21.48 -2.50
C GLY A 263 3.16 21.06 -3.93
N VAL A 264 2.80 21.87 -4.91
CA VAL A 264 3.13 21.69 -6.31
C VAL A 264 3.64 23.00 -6.89
N ARG A 265 4.64 22.93 -7.79
CA ARG A 265 5.21 24.11 -8.43
C ARG A 265 4.37 24.55 -9.63
N ASP A 266 3.99 23.62 -10.46
CA ASP A 266 3.12 23.83 -11.62
C ASP A 266 1.79 23.11 -11.41
N GLY A 267 0.81 23.85 -10.88
CA GLY A 267 -0.52 23.31 -10.59
C GLY A 267 -1.29 22.90 -11.86
N ARG A 268 -1.00 23.54 -13.00
CA ARG A 268 -1.65 23.19 -14.28
C ARG A 268 -1.14 21.85 -14.80
N ARG A 269 0.18 21.68 -14.90
CA ARG A 269 0.78 20.42 -15.31
C ARG A 269 0.42 19.28 -14.36
N PHE A 270 0.38 19.54 -13.04
CA PHE A 270 -0.04 18.56 -12.05
C PHE A 270 -1.50 18.10 -12.28
N MET A 271 -2.40 19.05 -12.55
CA MET A 271 -3.79 18.71 -12.84
C MET A 271 -3.93 17.90 -14.15
N GLU A 272 -3.17 18.24 -15.18
CA GLU A 272 -3.15 17.52 -16.46
C GLU A 272 -2.63 16.09 -16.27
N ALA A 273 -1.51 15.89 -15.57
CA ALA A 273 -0.94 14.58 -15.26
C ALA A 273 -1.88 13.70 -14.40
N VAL A 274 -2.57 14.30 -13.42
CA VAL A 274 -3.60 13.58 -12.64
C VAL A 274 -4.77 13.15 -13.51
N ARG A 275 -5.23 13.99 -14.45
CA ARG A 275 -6.31 13.62 -15.38
C ARG A 275 -5.88 12.51 -16.34
N GLU A 276 -4.65 12.53 -16.80
CA GLU A 276 -4.09 11.46 -17.63
C GLU A 276 -4.10 10.11 -16.91
N CYS A 277 -3.63 10.08 -15.65
CA CYS A 277 -3.75 8.87 -14.80
C CYS A 277 -5.22 8.43 -14.65
N LEU A 278 -6.11 9.38 -14.33
CA LEU A 278 -7.54 9.09 -14.08
C LEU A 278 -8.29 8.56 -15.31
N ALA A 279 -7.77 8.77 -16.51
CA ALA A 279 -8.33 8.18 -17.71
C ALA A 279 -8.31 6.64 -17.68
N THR A 280 -7.30 6.06 -17.03
CA THR A 280 -7.09 4.60 -16.97
C THR A 280 -7.12 4.01 -15.56
N LYS A 281 -6.72 4.77 -14.53
CA LYS A 281 -6.44 4.29 -13.17
C LYS A 281 -7.03 5.22 -12.11
N PRO A 282 -7.53 4.73 -10.97
CA PRO A 282 -7.87 5.59 -9.85
C PRO A 282 -6.62 6.28 -9.27
N VAL A 283 -6.80 7.56 -8.89
CA VAL A 283 -5.75 8.36 -8.23
C VAL A 283 -6.25 8.79 -6.87
N ILE A 284 -5.51 8.42 -5.82
CA ILE A 284 -5.80 8.76 -4.42
C ILE A 284 -4.77 9.77 -3.95
N ILE A 285 -5.19 10.92 -3.42
CA ILE A 285 -4.29 11.98 -3.01
C ILE A 285 -4.53 12.36 -1.55
N LEU A 286 -3.48 12.25 -0.76
CA LEU A 286 -3.36 12.87 0.55
C LEU A 286 -2.67 14.22 0.39
N LYS A 287 -3.43 15.31 0.46
CA LYS A 287 -2.89 16.67 0.48
C LYS A 287 -2.65 17.12 1.91
N ALA A 288 -1.38 17.25 2.28
CA ALA A 288 -0.97 17.78 3.57
C ALA A 288 -0.91 19.33 3.56
N GLY A 289 -1.03 19.95 4.73
CA GLY A 289 -0.92 21.40 4.85
C GLY A 289 -2.14 22.17 4.34
N LEU A 290 -3.37 21.66 4.54
CA LEU A 290 -4.62 22.33 4.18
C LEU A 290 -5.12 23.31 5.24
N THR A 291 -4.64 23.22 6.48
CA THR A 291 -4.92 24.19 7.55
C THR A 291 -3.84 25.26 7.59
N GLU A 292 -4.13 26.42 8.19
CA GLU A 292 -3.15 27.52 8.33
C GLU A 292 -1.86 27.06 9.03
N SER A 293 -2.01 26.38 10.18
CA SER A 293 -0.86 25.82 10.90
C SER A 293 -0.14 24.72 10.11
N GLY A 294 -0.89 23.86 9.40
CA GLY A 294 -0.33 22.82 8.55
C GLY A 294 0.41 23.41 7.34
N ALA A 295 -0.10 24.48 6.73
CA ALA A 295 0.56 25.20 5.65
C ALA A 295 1.88 25.83 6.11
N GLY A 296 1.90 26.43 7.31
CA GLY A 296 3.13 26.93 7.94
C GLY A 296 4.16 25.83 8.19
N ALA A 297 3.74 24.66 8.66
CA ALA A 297 4.61 23.51 8.85
C ALA A 297 5.16 22.98 7.50
N ALA A 298 4.32 22.86 6.47
CA ALA A 298 4.74 22.44 5.14
C ALA A 298 5.72 23.42 4.49
N ALA A 299 5.46 24.74 4.62
CA ALA A 299 6.36 25.78 4.08
C ALA A 299 7.73 25.79 4.77
N SER A 300 7.79 25.42 6.06
CA SER A 300 9.06 25.27 6.78
C SER A 300 9.83 24.01 6.39
N HIS A 301 9.16 23.02 5.81
CA HIS A 301 9.72 21.70 5.48
C HIS A 301 10.09 21.58 3.99
N THR A 302 9.36 22.24 3.11
CA THR A 302 9.59 22.25 1.67
C THR A 302 9.40 23.66 1.16
N SER A 303 10.21 24.10 0.20
CA SER A 303 10.11 25.41 -0.43
C SER A 303 8.84 25.58 -1.31
N ALA A 304 7.92 24.60 -1.29
CA ALA A 304 6.73 24.58 -2.12
C ALA A 304 5.58 25.36 -1.48
N LEU A 305 4.84 26.12 -2.29
CA LEU A 305 3.61 26.79 -1.86
C LEU A 305 2.52 25.74 -1.63
N ALA A 306 1.98 25.70 -0.40
CA ALA A 306 0.92 24.75 -0.02
C ALA A 306 -0.37 24.94 -0.84
N GLY A 307 -0.62 26.15 -1.34
CA GLY A 307 -1.88 26.53 -1.99
C GLY A 307 -3.02 26.70 -0.98
N SER A 308 -4.14 27.33 -1.39
CA SER A 308 -5.30 27.51 -0.53
C SER A 308 -6.16 26.24 -0.47
N LYS A 309 -6.87 26.03 0.64
CA LYS A 309 -7.82 24.94 0.81
C LYS A 309 -8.88 24.94 -0.30
N SER A 310 -9.42 26.13 -0.64
CA SER A 310 -10.44 26.29 -1.69
C SER A 310 -9.91 25.91 -3.09
N THR A 311 -8.65 26.18 -3.39
CA THR A 311 -8.01 25.75 -4.64
C THR A 311 -7.92 24.24 -4.72
N TRP A 312 -7.52 23.58 -3.63
CA TRP A 312 -7.45 22.12 -3.60
C TRP A 312 -8.83 21.46 -3.63
N GLU A 313 -9.83 22.01 -2.98
CA GLU A 313 -11.22 21.57 -3.10
C GLU A 313 -11.73 21.67 -4.54
N ALA A 314 -11.42 22.79 -5.23
CA ALA A 314 -11.74 22.96 -6.64
C ALA A 314 -11.01 21.93 -7.52
N PHE A 315 -9.73 21.67 -7.26
CA PHE A 315 -8.93 20.65 -7.94
C PHE A 315 -9.57 19.26 -7.82
N PHE A 316 -9.93 18.82 -6.61
CA PHE A 316 -10.58 17.51 -6.40
C PHE A 316 -11.94 17.43 -7.10
N ARG A 317 -12.73 18.50 -7.08
CA ARG A 317 -14.00 18.55 -7.80
C ARG A 317 -13.82 18.45 -9.32
N GLN A 318 -12.80 19.11 -9.88
CA GLN A 318 -12.58 19.15 -11.33
C GLN A 318 -11.89 17.91 -11.88
N THR A 319 -11.03 17.26 -11.12
CA THR A 319 -10.30 16.07 -11.57
C THR A 319 -11.06 14.78 -11.28
N GLY A 320 -11.79 14.72 -10.17
CA GLY A 320 -12.38 13.48 -9.67
C GLY A 320 -11.38 12.59 -8.91
N ALA A 321 -10.16 13.05 -8.63
CA ALA A 321 -9.21 12.35 -7.78
C ALA A 321 -9.80 12.12 -6.37
N ILE A 322 -9.48 10.99 -5.77
CA ILE A 322 -10.00 10.60 -4.46
C ILE A 322 -9.19 11.29 -3.37
N GLN A 323 -9.81 12.22 -2.66
CA GLN A 323 -9.19 12.89 -1.52
C GLN A 323 -9.25 12.03 -0.26
N VAL A 324 -8.12 11.96 0.45
CA VAL A 324 -8.01 11.35 1.78
C VAL A 324 -7.25 12.27 2.73
N ASP A 325 -7.42 12.03 4.04
CA ASP A 325 -6.89 12.91 5.09
C ASP A 325 -5.73 12.28 5.86
N THR A 326 -5.50 10.97 5.71
CA THR A 326 -4.48 10.20 6.44
C THR A 326 -3.84 9.14 5.55
N LEU A 327 -2.67 8.64 5.92
CA LEU A 327 -2.01 7.50 5.26
C LEU A 327 -2.85 6.23 5.39
N GLU A 328 -3.48 6.03 6.54
CA GLU A 328 -4.43 4.94 6.79
C GLU A 328 -5.61 5.02 5.79
N GLY A 329 -6.11 6.24 5.54
CA GLY A 329 -7.18 6.48 4.57
C GLY A 329 -6.78 6.14 3.13
N ILE A 330 -5.50 6.29 2.73
CA ILE A 330 -5.02 5.79 1.43
C ILE A 330 -5.18 4.27 1.38
N ALA A 331 -4.69 3.56 2.40
CA ALA A 331 -4.78 2.11 2.47
C ALA A 331 -6.23 1.60 2.48
N ASP A 332 -7.12 2.27 3.22
CA ASP A 332 -8.54 1.93 3.28
C ASP A 332 -9.21 2.05 1.89
N VAL A 333 -8.94 3.12 1.15
CA VAL A 333 -9.48 3.31 -0.20
C VAL A 333 -8.91 2.29 -1.19
N ILE A 334 -7.62 1.94 -1.09
CA ILE A 334 -7.02 0.87 -1.91
C ILE A 334 -7.75 -0.46 -1.68
N LEU A 335 -8.01 -0.83 -0.42
CA LEU A 335 -8.72 -2.07 -0.09
C LEU A 335 -10.14 -2.07 -0.65
N ALA A 336 -10.87 -0.95 -0.55
CA ALA A 336 -12.18 -0.81 -1.14
C ALA A 336 -12.15 -0.96 -2.68
N LEU A 337 -11.23 -0.25 -3.37
CA LEU A 337 -11.08 -0.32 -4.82
C LEU A 337 -10.70 -1.71 -5.34
N ARG A 338 -9.92 -2.46 -4.56
CA ARG A 338 -9.39 -3.76 -4.97
C ARG A 338 -10.37 -4.90 -4.75
N TYR A 339 -11.05 -4.90 -3.62
CA TYR A 339 -11.81 -6.05 -3.15
C TYR A 339 -13.34 -5.85 -3.15
N MET A 340 -13.83 -4.64 -3.42
CA MET A 340 -15.26 -4.36 -3.41
C MET A 340 -15.77 -3.96 -4.78
N GLN A 341 -16.78 -4.65 -5.28
CA GLN A 341 -17.57 -4.12 -6.37
C GLN A 341 -18.28 -2.84 -5.92
N CYS A 342 -18.35 -1.82 -6.80
CA CYS A 342 -19.07 -0.61 -6.45
C CYS A 342 -20.55 -0.93 -6.23
N PRO A 343 -21.12 -0.62 -5.05
CA PRO A 343 -22.56 -0.82 -4.81
C PRO A 343 -23.41 0.05 -5.74
N ASP A 344 -24.62 -0.40 -6.04
CA ASP A 344 -25.58 0.36 -6.86
C ASP A 344 -26.10 1.63 -6.17
N GLY A 345 -25.86 1.74 -4.85
CA GLY A 345 -26.29 2.89 -4.07
C GLY A 345 -25.56 3.00 -2.72
N ARG A 346 -26.12 3.80 -1.81
CA ARG A 346 -25.51 4.15 -0.52
C ARG A 346 -26.14 3.48 0.69
N ARG A 347 -27.13 2.59 0.48
CA ARG A 347 -27.93 1.98 1.55
C ARG A 347 -27.20 0.76 2.10
N VAL A 348 -26.73 0.83 3.36
CA VAL A 348 -25.99 -0.24 4.02
C VAL A 348 -26.86 -1.02 4.97
N GLY A 349 -26.78 -2.35 4.90
CA GLY A 349 -27.25 -3.27 5.92
C GLY A 349 -26.11 -3.61 6.87
N ILE A 350 -26.29 -3.34 8.16
CA ILE A 350 -25.26 -3.59 9.17
C ILE A 350 -25.62 -4.85 9.94
N VAL A 351 -24.69 -5.81 9.99
CA VAL A 351 -24.84 -7.10 10.68
C VAL A 351 -23.68 -7.28 11.65
N GLY A 352 -23.95 -7.38 12.93
CA GLY A 352 -22.86 -7.50 13.89
C GLY A 352 -23.31 -7.88 15.29
N ARG A 353 -22.41 -7.68 16.26
CA ARG A 353 -22.61 -8.03 17.64
C ARG A 353 -22.48 -6.82 18.56
N GLY A 354 -23.46 -6.65 19.47
CA GLY A 354 -23.43 -5.64 20.53
C GLY A 354 -24.23 -4.37 20.21
N GLY A 355 -25.32 -4.14 20.98
CA GLY A 355 -26.30 -3.07 20.76
C GLY A 355 -25.73 -1.66 20.73
N GLY A 356 -24.82 -1.31 21.61
CA GLY A 356 -24.19 0.02 21.63
C GLY A 356 -23.30 0.28 20.41
N ILE A 357 -22.68 -0.75 19.84
CA ILE A 357 -21.83 -0.63 18.63
C ILE A 357 -22.72 -0.32 17.42
N GLY A 358 -23.90 -0.92 17.31
CA GLY A 358 -24.81 -0.67 16.21
C GLY A 358 -25.33 0.76 16.15
N VAL A 359 -25.60 1.39 17.30
CA VAL A 359 -25.96 2.83 17.36
C VAL A 359 -24.82 3.68 16.81
N ILE A 360 -23.60 3.46 17.29
CA ILE A 360 -22.40 4.19 16.81
C ILE A 360 -22.18 3.93 15.32
N ALA A 361 -22.37 2.69 14.87
CA ALA A 361 -22.22 2.32 13.46
C ALA A 361 -23.19 3.06 12.55
N THR A 362 -24.44 3.21 13.00
CA THR A 362 -25.46 3.97 12.25
C THR A 362 -25.04 5.42 12.08
N ASP A 363 -24.69 6.12 13.17
CA ASP A 363 -24.25 7.52 13.13
C ASP A 363 -22.99 7.68 12.26
N THR A 364 -22.05 6.78 12.41
CA THR A 364 -20.78 6.80 11.64
C THR A 364 -21.04 6.63 10.14
N CYS A 365 -21.89 5.70 9.74
CA CYS A 365 -22.26 5.52 8.33
C CYS A 365 -22.99 6.73 7.77
N GLU A 366 -23.97 7.28 8.48
CA GLU A 366 -24.71 8.48 8.06
C GLU A 366 -23.78 9.70 7.93
N ASN A 367 -22.86 9.91 8.87
CA ASN A 367 -21.86 10.98 8.83
C ASN A 367 -20.88 10.82 7.66
N ALA A 368 -20.61 9.60 7.22
CA ALA A 368 -19.81 9.33 6.02
C ALA A 368 -20.61 9.50 4.71
N GLY A 369 -21.90 9.86 4.77
CA GLY A 369 -22.77 10.05 3.61
C GLY A 369 -23.39 8.75 3.07
N LEU A 370 -23.38 7.68 3.85
CA LEU A 370 -24.14 6.46 3.60
C LEU A 370 -25.57 6.59 4.17
N LYS A 371 -26.42 5.57 3.99
CA LYS A 371 -27.77 5.51 4.52
C LYS A 371 -27.98 4.17 5.23
N VAL A 372 -28.67 4.18 6.37
CA VAL A 372 -28.97 2.99 7.18
C VAL A 372 -30.51 2.84 7.28
N PRO A 373 -31.20 2.49 6.19
CA PRO A 373 -32.65 2.37 6.20
C PRO A 373 -33.10 1.15 7.04
N PRO A 374 -34.28 1.19 7.65
CA PRO A 374 -34.84 0.02 8.32
C PRO A 374 -35.13 -1.08 7.29
N PHE A 375 -34.81 -2.34 7.64
CA PHE A 375 -35.14 -3.48 6.79
C PHE A 375 -36.65 -3.62 6.57
N ARG A 376 -37.03 -4.19 5.42
CA ARG A 376 -38.43 -4.51 5.12
C ARG A 376 -39.04 -5.46 6.16
N SER A 377 -40.36 -5.41 6.29
CA SER A 377 -41.08 -6.25 7.27
C SER A 377 -40.87 -7.76 7.05
N GLY A 378 -40.73 -8.19 5.79
CA GLY A 378 -40.38 -9.58 5.45
C GLY A 378 -39.02 -10.00 5.99
N THR A 379 -37.99 -9.20 5.69
CA THR A 379 -36.61 -9.40 6.17
C THR A 379 -36.55 -9.45 7.69
N ARG A 380 -37.24 -8.53 8.39
CA ARG A 380 -37.32 -8.55 9.86
C ARG A 380 -37.97 -9.80 10.42
N LYS A 381 -39.01 -10.31 9.78
CA LYS A 381 -39.68 -11.56 10.19
C LYS A 381 -38.76 -12.78 10.07
N GLU A 382 -37.95 -12.83 9.01
CA GLU A 382 -36.96 -13.91 8.86
C GLU A 382 -35.82 -13.80 9.86
N LEU A 383 -35.31 -12.57 10.11
CA LEU A 383 -34.27 -12.32 11.11
C LEU A 383 -34.69 -12.75 12.54
N VAL A 384 -35.94 -12.48 12.94
CA VAL A 384 -36.46 -12.91 14.25
C VAL A 384 -36.37 -14.43 14.44
N LYS A 385 -36.46 -15.24 13.37
CA LYS A 385 -36.36 -16.70 13.45
C LYS A 385 -34.96 -17.21 13.79
N VAL A 386 -33.93 -16.43 13.50
CA VAL A 386 -32.51 -16.82 13.63
C VAL A 386 -31.78 -16.08 14.76
N ILE A 387 -32.45 -15.10 15.37
CA ILE A 387 -31.86 -14.25 16.42
C ILE A 387 -32.67 -14.49 17.72
N PRO A 388 -31.99 -14.74 18.87
CA PRO A 388 -32.67 -14.88 20.16
C PRO A 388 -33.46 -13.61 20.54
N GLU A 389 -34.62 -13.77 21.16
CA GLU A 389 -35.51 -12.66 21.52
C GLU A 389 -34.88 -11.65 22.50
N ALA A 390 -34.00 -12.10 23.39
CA ALA A 390 -33.43 -11.28 24.45
C ALA A 390 -32.23 -10.48 23.97
N GLY A 391 -32.35 -9.16 23.92
CA GLY A 391 -31.23 -8.22 23.66
C GLY A 391 -30.79 -8.11 22.19
N ALA A 392 -31.63 -8.53 21.26
CA ALA A 392 -31.35 -8.49 19.84
C ALA A 392 -32.17 -7.44 19.10
N GLY A 393 -31.55 -6.74 18.14
CA GLY A 393 -32.20 -5.81 17.21
C GLY A 393 -32.31 -6.41 15.81
N VAL A 394 -33.48 -6.26 15.17
CA VAL A 394 -33.73 -6.76 13.79
C VAL A 394 -34.13 -5.63 12.84
N ARG A 395 -33.92 -4.40 13.23
CA ARG A 395 -34.41 -3.23 12.46
C ARG A 395 -33.42 -2.76 11.37
N ASN A 396 -32.22 -2.77 11.56
CA ASN A 396 -31.01 -2.24 10.95
C ASN A 396 -30.41 -1.17 11.87
N PRO A 397 -29.30 -1.45 12.52
CA PRO A 397 -28.48 -2.69 12.45
C PRO A 397 -29.16 -3.96 12.94
N VAL A 398 -28.67 -5.11 12.43
CA VAL A 398 -28.95 -6.43 13.03
C VAL A 398 -27.90 -6.69 14.10
N GLU A 399 -28.37 -6.98 15.29
CA GLU A 399 -27.50 -7.20 16.43
C GLU A 399 -27.83 -8.51 17.13
N THR A 400 -26.79 -9.20 17.60
CA THR A 400 -26.95 -10.40 18.40
C THR A 400 -26.13 -10.35 19.68
N THR A 401 -26.61 -11.03 20.70
CA THR A 401 -25.89 -11.29 21.95
C THR A 401 -25.39 -12.74 22.06
N LEU A 402 -25.51 -13.54 20.98
CA LEU A 402 -25.07 -14.92 20.93
C LEU A 402 -23.60 -15.08 21.33
N GLY A 403 -23.30 -16.13 22.10
CA GLY A 403 -21.95 -16.59 22.39
C GLY A 403 -21.29 -17.24 21.17
N PHE A 404 -20.08 -17.79 21.37
CA PHE A 404 -19.29 -18.43 20.32
C PHE A 404 -20.01 -19.51 19.54
N ASP A 405 -20.77 -20.36 20.26
CA ASP A 405 -21.40 -21.56 19.69
C ASP A 405 -22.53 -21.24 18.67
N GLY A 406 -23.04 -20.00 18.65
CA GLY A 406 -24.12 -19.61 17.73
C GLY A 406 -23.75 -18.48 16.76
N VAL A 407 -22.59 -17.87 16.92
CA VAL A 407 -22.19 -16.66 16.17
C VAL A 407 -21.93 -16.94 14.69
N ALA A 408 -21.35 -18.09 14.37
CA ALA A 408 -21.08 -18.49 12.99
C ALA A 408 -22.40 -18.68 12.21
N ASP A 409 -23.35 -19.41 12.78
CA ASP A 409 -24.70 -19.60 12.23
C ASP A 409 -25.45 -18.28 12.05
N PHE A 410 -25.30 -17.37 13.01
CA PHE A 410 -25.87 -16.03 12.91
C PHE A 410 -25.31 -15.26 11.73
N TYR A 411 -23.98 -15.24 11.53
CA TYR A 411 -23.38 -14.54 10.39
C TYR A 411 -23.86 -15.16 9.07
N ALA A 412 -23.81 -16.48 8.92
CA ALA A 412 -24.26 -17.15 7.70
C ALA A 412 -25.72 -16.83 7.35
N LYS A 413 -26.62 -17.02 8.29
CA LYS A 413 -28.07 -16.82 8.07
C LYS A 413 -28.45 -15.35 8.03
N GLY A 414 -27.91 -14.53 8.94
CA GLY A 414 -28.19 -13.08 9.00
C GLY A 414 -27.75 -12.34 7.76
N LEU A 415 -26.54 -12.60 7.27
CA LEU A 415 -26.03 -12.00 6.03
C LEU A 415 -26.88 -12.41 4.82
N SER A 416 -27.21 -13.70 4.68
CA SER A 416 -28.04 -14.20 3.58
C SER A 416 -29.44 -13.59 3.57
N ILE A 417 -30.05 -13.39 4.75
CA ILE A 417 -31.37 -12.76 4.88
C ILE A 417 -31.29 -11.27 4.48
N VAL A 418 -30.25 -10.54 4.94
CA VAL A 418 -30.05 -9.13 4.62
C VAL A 418 -29.68 -8.94 3.13
N ASP A 419 -28.96 -9.88 2.53
CA ASP A 419 -28.67 -9.89 1.08
C ASP A 419 -29.95 -9.88 0.23
N GLY A 420 -31.01 -10.54 0.70
CA GLY A 420 -32.33 -10.55 0.04
C GLY A 420 -33.14 -9.26 0.18
N ASP A 421 -32.73 -8.28 1.01
CA ASP A 421 -33.50 -7.05 1.23
C ASP A 421 -33.26 -6.02 0.10
N PRO A 422 -34.28 -5.66 -0.68
CA PRO A 422 -34.12 -4.71 -1.80
C PRO A 422 -33.88 -3.25 -1.38
N GLU A 423 -34.03 -2.91 -0.09
CA GLU A 423 -33.69 -1.57 0.43
C GLU A 423 -32.20 -1.45 0.77
N ILE A 424 -31.41 -2.50 0.60
CA ILE A 424 -29.98 -2.53 0.91
C ILE A 424 -29.18 -2.68 -0.38
N ASP A 425 -28.11 -1.88 -0.52
CA ASP A 425 -27.21 -1.91 -1.66
C ASP A 425 -25.94 -2.71 -1.39
N PHE A 426 -25.47 -2.71 -0.14
CA PHE A 426 -24.31 -3.50 0.31
C PHE A 426 -24.41 -3.83 1.80
N ILE A 427 -23.57 -4.75 2.26
CA ILE A 427 -23.60 -5.22 3.64
C ILE A 427 -22.27 -4.87 4.33
N MET A 428 -22.33 -4.38 5.55
CA MET A 428 -21.21 -4.19 6.45
C MET A 428 -21.37 -5.13 7.64
N THR A 429 -20.37 -5.97 7.88
CA THR A 429 -20.31 -6.81 9.08
C THR A 429 -19.17 -6.39 9.99
N HIS A 430 -19.34 -6.52 11.30
CA HIS A 430 -18.29 -6.23 12.24
C HIS A 430 -18.09 -7.34 13.25
N ILE A 431 -16.81 -7.61 13.57
CA ILE A 431 -16.36 -8.63 14.51
C ILE A 431 -15.48 -7.94 15.56
N ALA A 432 -15.88 -8.04 16.82
CA ALA A 432 -15.07 -7.58 17.95
C ALA A 432 -14.33 -8.77 18.56
N VAL A 433 -13.03 -8.80 18.47
CA VAL A 433 -12.19 -9.92 18.92
C VAL A 433 -12.11 -9.99 20.44
N ASP A 434 -12.07 -8.85 21.14
CA ASP A 434 -11.90 -8.79 22.60
C ASP A 434 -13.13 -9.21 23.41
N ILE A 435 -14.30 -9.30 22.77
CA ILE A 435 -15.54 -9.72 23.43
C ILE A 435 -15.60 -11.24 23.57
N TYR A 436 -14.72 -11.98 22.92
CA TYR A 436 -14.82 -13.42 22.71
C TYR A 436 -14.07 -14.27 23.74
N GLY A 437 -14.10 -13.95 24.99
CA GLY A 437 -13.85 -14.97 25.97
C GLY A 437 -12.71 -14.76 26.95
N ARG A 438 -12.92 -15.34 28.12
CA ARG A 438 -11.97 -15.37 29.24
C ARG A 438 -10.84 -16.40 29.05
N ARG A 439 -10.89 -17.22 27.98
CA ARG A 439 -9.88 -18.23 27.66
C ARG A 439 -9.35 -18.00 26.25
N GLN A 440 -8.08 -17.75 26.13
CA GLN A 440 -7.32 -17.45 24.91
C GLN A 440 -7.55 -18.44 23.75
N SER A 441 -7.64 -19.75 24.06
CA SER A 441 -7.90 -20.78 23.06
C SER A 441 -9.29 -20.68 22.43
N GLN A 442 -10.32 -20.37 23.22
CA GLN A 442 -11.70 -20.22 22.74
C GLN A 442 -11.88 -18.96 21.87
N MET A 443 -11.11 -17.90 22.18
CA MET A 443 -11.11 -16.68 21.39
C MET A 443 -10.56 -16.93 19.98
N LYS A 444 -9.41 -17.60 19.88
CA LYS A 444 -8.79 -17.90 18.57
C LYS A 444 -9.68 -18.82 17.73
N GLU A 445 -10.21 -19.88 18.33
CA GLU A 445 -11.09 -20.83 17.66
C GLU A 445 -12.40 -20.18 17.17
N GLY A 446 -13.02 -19.36 18.00
CA GLY A 446 -14.25 -18.64 17.63
C GLY A 446 -14.03 -17.62 16.51
N LEU A 447 -12.88 -16.91 16.51
CA LEU A 447 -12.54 -15.99 15.43
C LEU A 447 -12.26 -16.74 14.13
N VAL A 448 -11.50 -17.84 14.16
CA VAL A 448 -11.21 -18.66 12.98
C VAL A 448 -12.51 -19.17 12.36
N ASN A 449 -13.42 -19.73 13.17
CA ASN A 449 -14.71 -20.22 12.71
C ASN A 449 -15.58 -19.09 12.11
N ALA A 450 -15.67 -17.94 12.76
CA ALA A 450 -16.41 -16.79 12.22
C ALA A 450 -15.85 -16.30 10.87
N VAL A 451 -14.54 -16.28 10.73
CA VAL A 451 -13.85 -15.88 9.48
C VAL A 451 -14.11 -16.89 8.36
N GLU A 452 -14.05 -18.18 8.64
CA GLU A 452 -14.33 -19.24 7.66
C GLU A 452 -15.78 -19.16 7.17
N VAL A 453 -16.72 -19.01 8.08
CA VAL A 453 -18.15 -18.86 7.76
C VAL A 453 -18.41 -17.58 6.96
N LEU A 454 -17.74 -16.46 7.29
CA LEU A 454 -17.85 -15.23 6.50
C LEU A 454 -17.29 -15.40 5.10
N ALA A 455 -16.13 -16.04 4.96
CA ALA A 455 -15.52 -16.30 3.66
C ALA A 455 -16.40 -17.18 2.77
N ASP A 456 -16.99 -18.23 3.33
CA ASP A 456 -17.90 -19.12 2.60
C ASP A 456 -19.22 -18.44 2.26
N THR A 457 -19.79 -17.69 3.18
CA THR A 457 -21.05 -16.96 2.97
C THR A 457 -20.89 -15.90 1.88
N ALA A 458 -19.79 -15.15 1.90
CA ALA A 458 -19.52 -14.08 0.93
C ALA A 458 -19.56 -14.57 -0.52
N ARG A 459 -19.18 -15.82 -0.79
CA ARG A 459 -19.23 -16.42 -2.14
C ARG A 459 -20.65 -16.60 -2.67
N THR A 460 -21.65 -16.59 -1.80
CA THR A 460 -23.06 -16.78 -2.14
C THR A 460 -23.87 -15.50 -2.15
N LEU A 461 -23.33 -14.40 -1.59
CA LEU A 461 -23.99 -13.10 -1.55
C LEU A 461 -24.01 -12.45 -2.93
N LYS A 462 -25.10 -11.76 -3.22
CA LYS A 462 -25.28 -10.94 -4.43
C LYS A 462 -24.77 -9.52 -4.23
N LYS A 463 -24.86 -9.03 -3.00
CA LYS A 463 -24.44 -7.68 -2.62
C LYS A 463 -23.00 -7.66 -2.15
N PRO A 464 -22.26 -6.58 -2.40
CA PRO A 464 -20.93 -6.39 -1.87
C PRO A 464 -20.93 -6.48 -0.34
N LEU A 465 -19.94 -7.20 0.21
CA LEU A 465 -19.71 -7.34 1.64
C LEU A 465 -18.41 -6.64 2.04
N VAL A 466 -18.45 -5.88 3.12
CA VAL A 466 -17.26 -5.35 3.80
C VAL A 466 -17.20 -5.85 5.24
N ALA A 467 -15.99 -6.17 5.71
CA ALA A 467 -15.78 -6.61 7.07
C ALA A 467 -15.04 -5.55 7.89
N VAL A 468 -15.50 -5.32 9.10
CA VAL A 468 -14.78 -4.55 10.12
C VAL A 468 -14.26 -5.51 11.16
N LEU A 469 -12.95 -5.58 11.29
CA LEU A 469 -12.27 -6.42 12.26
C LEU A 469 -11.50 -5.51 13.21
N TYR A 470 -12.05 -5.32 14.41
CA TYR A 470 -11.43 -4.46 15.41
C TYR A 470 -10.07 -5.04 15.84
N PRO A 471 -9.03 -4.22 15.92
CA PRO A 471 -7.76 -4.66 16.46
C PRO A 471 -7.95 -5.04 17.94
N GLY A 472 -7.44 -6.21 18.33
CA GLY A 472 -7.42 -6.59 19.73
C GLY A 472 -6.40 -5.79 20.52
N GLU A 473 -6.67 -5.47 21.77
CA GLU A 473 -5.73 -4.77 22.66
C GLU A 473 -4.68 -5.70 23.26
N GLN A 474 -4.94 -7.01 23.28
CA GLN A 474 -4.02 -8.02 23.79
C GLN A 474 -3.08 -8.51 22.70
N VAL A 475 -1.82 -8.80 23.04
CA VAL A 475 -0.78 -9.23 22.06
C VAL A 475 -1.22 -10.46 21.26
N GLU A 476 -1.85 -11.42 21.91
CA GLU A 476 -2.35 -12.66 21.31
C GLU A 476 -3.50 -12.38 20.32
N ALA A 477 -4.34 -11.41 20.63
CA ALA A 477 -5.43 -10.98 19.76
C ALA A 477 -4.89 -10.33 18.48
N VAL A 478 -3.78 -9.58 18.56
CA VAL A 478 -3.16 -8.94 17.38
C VAL A 478 -2.76 -9.98 16.33
N ALA A 479 -2.09 -11.06 16.73
CA ALA A 479 -1.69 -12.11 15.79
C ALA A 479 -2.91 -12.79 15.14
N ALA A 480 -3.94 -13.12 15.93
CA ALA A 480 -5.17 -13.73 15.42
C ALA A 480 -5.93 -12.79 14.46
N VAL A 481 -5.94 -11.48 14.74
CA VAL A 481 -6.54 -10.48 13.85
C VAL A 481 -5.79 -10.37 12.52
N LEU A 482 -4.46 -10.47 12.53
CA LEU A 482 -3.66 -10.46 11.30
C LEU A 482 -3.95 -11.70 10.43
N GLU A 483 -4.00 -12.90 11.02
CA GLU A 483 -4.38 -14.14 10.32
C GLU A 483 -5.81 -14.05 9.76
N ALA A 484 -6.77 -13.58 10.55
CA ALA A 484 -8.15 -13.41 10.15
C ALA A 484 -8.31 -12.42 8.99
N ARG A 485 -7.60 -11.29 9.05
CA ARG A 485 -7.59 -10.30 7.97
C ARG A 485 -7.09 -10.90 6.68
N GLN A 486 -5.99 -11.63 6.71
CA GLN A 486 -5.41 -12.24 5.52
C GLN A 486 -6.40 -13.22 4.88
N LYS A 487 -7.03 -14.11 5.65
CA LYS A 487 -8.04 -15.05 5.16
C LYS A 487 -9.23 -14.36 4.51
N LEU A 488 -9.72 -13.26 5.11
CA LEU A 488 -10.84 -12.50 4.54
C LEU A 488 -10.45 -11.79 3.22
N LEU A 489 -9.24 -11.22 3.14
CA LEU A 489 -8.72 -10.63 1.90
C LEU A 489 -8.54 -11.67 0.80
N GLU A 490 -8.02 -12.87 1.11
CA GLU A 490 -7.93 -14.01 0.18
C GLU A 490 -9.30 -14.47 -0.31
N ALA A 491 -10.34 -14.32 0.52
CA ALA A 491 -11.73 -14.55 0.14
C ALA A 491 -12.37 -13.39 -0.66
N GLY A 492 -11.62 -12.32 -0.96
CA GLY A 492 -12.11 -11.16 -1.70
C GLY A 492 -12.93 -10.18 -0.87
N ILE A 493 -12.85 -10.23 0.46
CA ILE A 493 -13.59 -9.35 1.37
C ILE A 493 -12.65 -8.25 1.87
N PRO A 494 -12.91 -6.96 1.58
CA PRO A 494 -12.13 -5.88 2.15
C PRO A 494 -12.32 -5.77 3.66
N VAL A 495 -11.21 -5.64 4.39
CA VAL A 495 -11.19 -5.63 5.86
C VAL A 495 -10.68 -4.30 6.39
N PHE A 496 -11.47 -3.69 7.25
CA PHE A 496 -11.16 -2.39 7.85
C PHE A 496 -10.99 -2.48 9.37
N PRO A 497 -10.15 -1.63 9.99
CA PRO A 497 -9.93 -1.67 11.44
C PRO A 497 -11.07 -1.07 12.25
N THR A 498 -11.90 -0.23 11.66
CA THR A 498 -13.02 0.46 12.29
C THR A 498 -14.18 0.67 11.34
N ILE A 499 -15.37 0.89 11.87
CA ILE A 499 -16.55 1.24 11.07
C ILE A 499 -16.35 2.58 10.34
N ASP A 500 -15.69 3.55 10.97
CA ASP A 500 -15.38 4.84 10.33
C ASP A 500 -14.48 4.65 9.09
N ALA A 501 -13.43 3.85 9.21
CA ALA A 501 -12.56 3.51 8.09
C ALA A 501 -13.34 2.86 6.94
N ALA A 502 -14.18 1.87 7.23
CA ALA A 502 -15.02 1.19 6.25
C ALA A 502 -16.02 2.16 5.59
N ALA A 503 -16.77 2.91 6.38
CA ALA A 503 -17.80 3.84 5.90
C ALA A 503 -17.21 4.92 4.98
N ARG A 504 -16.10 5.54 5.39
CA ARG A 504 -15.40 6.54 4.56
C ARG A 504 -14.81 5.94 3.29
N ALA A 505 -14.21 4.75 3.35
CA ALA A 505 -13.64 4.10 2.18
C ALA A 505 -14.71 3.74 1.15
N VAL A 506 -15.83 3.15 1.58
CA VAL A 506 -16.96 2.81 0.71
C VAL A 506 -17.62 4.07 0.13
N SER A 507 -17.83 5.10 0.92
CA SER A 507 -18.37 6.38 0.45
C SER A 507 -17.46 7.01 -0.64
N ARG A 508 -16.14 6.97 -0.45
CA ARG A 508 -15.15 7.45 -1.44
C ARG A 508 -15.16 6.61 -2.72
N LEU A 509 -15.26 5.28 -2.60
CA LEU A 509 -15.42 4.37 -3.73
C LEU A 509 -16.66 4.74 -4.57
N ILE A 510 -17.82 4.87 -3.93
CA ILE A 510 -19.08 5.25 -4.60
C ILE A 510 -18.93 6.62 -5.28
N ASN A 511 -18.39 7.62 -4.58
CA ASN A 511 -18.16 8.95 -5.13
C ASN A 511 -17.25 8.93 -6.36
N TYR A 512 -16.18 8.11 -6.33
CA TYR A 512 -15.27 7.94 -7.46
C TYR A 512 -16.01 7.40 -8.70
N HIS A 513 -16.81 6.34 -8.54
CA HIS A 513 -17.56 5.76 -9.65
C HIS A 513 -18.61 6.71 -10.21
N ILE A 514 -19.39 7.39 -9.36
CA ILE A 514 -20.37 8.40 -9.80
C ILE A 514 -19.68 9.49 -10.65
N ARG A 515 -18.52 10.00 -10.20
CA ARG A 515 -17.78 11.03 -10.94
C ARG A 515 -17.21 10.52 -12.25
N LYS A 516 -16.68 9.31 -12.25
CA LYS A 516 -16.14 8.66 -13.46
C LYS A 516 -17.22 8.54 -14.54
N ASP A 517 -18.44 8.15 -14.15
CA ASP A 517 -19.56 8.04 -15.07
C ASP A 517 -20.03 9.40 -15.59
N GLN A 518 -20.10 10.43 -14.72
CA GLN A 518 -20.43 11.80 -15.11
C GLN A 518 -19.41 12.37 -16.10
N LEU A 519 -18.13 12.13 -15.90
CA LEU A 519 -17.07 12.59 -16.81
C LEU A 519 -17.16 11.89 -18.18
N ARG A 520 -17.53 10.60 -18.21
CA ARG A 520 -17.74 9.85 -19.47
C ARG A 520 -18.97 10.31 -20.26
N THR A 521 -20.02 10.77 -19.57
CA THR A 521 -21.27 11.22 -20.20
C THR A 521 -21.15 12.64 -20.76
N ASN A 522 -20.17 13.43 -20.31
CA ASN A 522 -19.93 14.81 -20.75
C ASN A 522 -18.87 14.92 -21.88
N ILE A 523 -18.37 13.80 -22.39
CA ILE A 523 -17.52 13.66 -23.57
C ILE A 523 -18.35 13.11 -24.73
#